data_3d1f25f44da8b6215707f16d829c392e
#
_entry.id   3d1f25f44da8b6215707f16d829c392e
#
_cell.length_a   1.000
_cell.length_b   1.000
_cell.length_c   1.000
_cell.angle_alpha   90.00
_cell.angle_beta   90.00
_cell.angle_gamma   90.00
#
_symmetry.space_group_name_H-M   'P 1'
#
loop_
_entity.id
_entity.type
_entity.pdbx_description
1 polymer ?
#
loop_
_entity_poly.entity_id
_entity_poly.type
_entity_poly.pdbx_seq_one_letter_code
_entity_poly.pdbx_strand_id
1 'polypeptide(L)'
;NLAPGAAAATLGAWSPSGHLLGVTVFPEGAGDGQACLLDLRDGTSTVLAAGPAARVCAVSGDGRRAVVRLGRRGARGLELVDLRSGRRTELIPGAEATIADARFGVTGRQLYVHTDAGRDRPALLAVTLRGMSGVSTVFTIAERPDDDLDIVALDPAGARAALVWNVDGRSETELLDLRSGLLEPLVQPLGEVVTGAAFTRDGRALLVAGEGPSITPRIGRIELDGYADHTPLLPAEPADDEALVAPTLHDFRAEDGLRLSGWLFRPRGGLGALPTMLWLHGGPEAQERPTYQPLFQALLAAGVAVFAPNVRGSGGYGREFASADDHERRFVAITDVRAAVDFLTSSGLADPARIGVSGRSYGGYLTLAALARFPELFAVGVDVCGMSDFATFYAHTEPWIAEAATSKYGDPHADATLLRELSPIHQADRIVAPLLVVHGGNDTNVPLVEAEQIVEALRERGASPGYLLFPDEGHEVRGTENRAVFVREVVSWVSARLTEPAEQTA
;
A
#
# COMPACT_ATOMS: atom_id res chain seq x y z
N ASN A 1 21.81 16.47 -6.45
CA ASN A 1 21.35 16.11 -5.12
C ASN A 1 20.59 17.28 -4.50
N LEU A 2 19.28 17.14 -4.23
CA LEU A 2 18.42 18.20 -3.68
C LEU A 2 18.46 18.26 -2.15
N ALA A 3 19.00 17.26 -1.48
CA ALA A 3 19.11 17.16 -0.03
C ALA A 3 20.46 16.51 0.36
N PRO A 4 21.58 17.22 0.22
CA PRO A 4 22.88 16.68 0.60
C PRO A 4 22.94 16.45 2.12
N GLY A 5 23.41 15.27 2.53
CA GLY A 5 23.52 14.91 3.97
C GLY A 5 22.22 14.38 4.59
N ALA A 6 21.19 14.08 3.80
CA ALA A 6 19.99 13.42 4.26
C ALA A 6 20.10 11.89 4.06
N ALA A 7 19.57 11.11 5.00
CA ALA A 7 19.43 9.67 4.87
C ALA A 7 18.40 9.33 3.79
N ALA A 8 17.28 10.05 3.73
CA ALA A 8 16.26 9.90 2.72
C ALA A 8 15.60 11.25 2.40
N ALA A 9 14.99 11.35 1.22
CA ALA A 9 14.17 12.48 0.83
C ALA A 9 13.02 12.06 -0.08
N THR A 10 11.85 12.69 0.11
CA THR A 10 10.68 12.46 -0.75
C THR A 10 10.19 13.77 -1.34
N LEU A 11 9.66 13.70 -2.57
CA LEU A 11 9.09 14.87 -3.22
C LEU A 11 7.71 15.20 -2.64
N GLY A 12 7.47 16.48 -2.42
CA GLY A 12 6.19 17.08 -2.08
C GLY A 12 5.57 17.82 -3.27
N ALA A 13 4.86 18.90 -2.98
CA ALA A 13 4.16 19.68 -3.98
C ALA A 13 5.06 20.68 -4.73
N TRP A 14 4.81 20.80 -6.03
CA TRP A 14 5.34 21.92 -6.84
C TRP A 14 4.47 23.16 -6.69
N SER A 15 5.11 24.33 -6.68
CA SER A 15 4.37 25.57 -6.87
C SER A 15 3.84 25.65 -8.31
N PRO A 16 2.69 26.33 -8.55
CA PRO A 16 2.18 26.55 -9.89
C PRO A 16 3.15 27.27 -10.82
N SER A 17 4.03 28.12 -10.27
CA SER A 17 5.09 28.80 -11.01
C SER A 17 6.28 27.90 -11.39
N GLY A 18 6.38 26.70 -10.81
CA GLY A 18 7.43 25.71 -11.10
C GLY A 18 8.81 25.99 -10.51
N HIS A 19 8.98 27.03 -9.68
CA HIS A 19 10.28 27.33 -9.10
C HIS A 19 10.41 26.97 -7.62
N LEU A 20 9.31 26.70 -6.91
CA LEU A 20 9.32 26.20 -5.55
C LEU A 20 8.90 24.73 -5.52
N LEU A 21 9.66 23.92 -4.83
CA LEU A 21 9.43 22.50 -4.66
C LEU A 21 9.40 22.13 -3.18
N GLY A 22 8.31 21.55 -2.74
CA GLY A 22 8.23 20.90 -1.44
C GLY A 22 9.05 19.62 -1.42
N VAL A 23 9.85 19.43 -0.40
CA VAL A 23 10.65 18.21 -0.18
C VAL A 23 10.52 17.84 1.29
N THR A 24 10.29 16.56 1.58
CA THR A 24 10.49 16.05 2.93
C THR A 24 11.88 15.46 3.02
N VAL A 25 12.65 15.93 3.97
CA VAL A 25 14.03 15.49 4.22
C VAL A 25 14.06 14.74 5.54
N PHE A 26 14.67 13.57 5.55
CA PHE A 26 14.93 12.78 6.76
C PHE A 26 16.43 12.93 7.10
N PRO A 27 16.79 13.70 8.14
CA PRO A 27 18.17 13.76 8.60
C PRO A 27 18.67 12.40 9.07
N GLU A 28 19.96 12.16 8.95
CA GLU A 28 20.57 10.90 9.41
C GLU A 28 20.28 10.67 10.90
N GLY A 29 19.79 9.48 11.25
CA GLY A 29 19.44 9.10 12.62
C GLY A 29 18.16 9.74 13.19
N ALA A 30 17.41 10.53 12.40
CA ALA A 30 16.16 11.14 12.86
C ALA A 30 14.93 10.30 12.44
N GLY A 31 14.01 10.07 13.39
CA GLY A 31 12.70 9.49 13.10
C GLY A 31 11.75 10.51 12.46
N ASP A 32 11.90 11.78 12.78
CA ASP A 32 11.08 12.87 12.27
C ASP A 32 11.58 13.42 10.93
N GLY A 33 10.64 13.62 10.00
CA GLY A 33 10.91 14.32 8.76
C GLY A 33 10.86 15.83 8.90
N GLN A 34 11.55 16.53 7.99
CA GLN A 34 11.50 17.99 7.84
C GLN A 34 10.80 18.33 6.53
N ALA A 35 9.67 19.02 6.60
CA ALA A 35 8.98 19.59 5.44
C ALA A 35 9.73 20.86 4.99
N CYS A 36 10.47 20.75 3.92
CA CYS A 36 11.31 21.81 3.36
C CYS A 36 10.69 22.38 2.08
N LEU A 37 10.88 23.67 1.85
CA LEU A 37 10.59 24.33 0.58
C LEU A 37 11.90 24.75 -0.08
N LEU A 38 12.16 24.17 -1.26
CA LEU A 38 13.35 24.43 -2.06
C LEU A 38 13.02 25.45 -3.15
N ASP A 39 13.75 26.56 -3.22
CA ASP A 39 13.72 27.49 -4.35
C ASP A 39 14.76 27.05 -5.40
N LEU A 40 14.29 26.64 -6.57
CA LEU A 40 15.14 26.11 -7.63
C LEU A 40 15.92 27.19 -8.40
N ARG A 41 15.62 28.48 -8.15
CA ARG A 41 16.30 29.59 -8.82
C ARG A 41 17.68 29.86 -8.22
N ASP A 42 17.81 29.67 -6.91
CA ASP A 42 19.05 29.93 -6.15
C ASP A 42 19.50 28.75 -5.29
N GLY A 43 18.71 27.66 -5.25
CA GLY A 43 19.02 26.46 -4.48
C GLY A 43 18.80 26.59 -2.97
N THR A 44 18.16 27.67 -2.52
CA THR A 44 17.88 27.85 -1.07
C THR A 44 16.80 26.89 -0.59
N SER A 45 17.00 26.32 0.59
CA SER A 45 16.05 25.44 1.25
C SER A 45 15.60 26.05 2.58
N THR A 46 14.29 26.10 2.80
CA THR A 46 13.68 26.61 4.04
C THR A 46 12.87 25.51 4.70
N VAL A 47 13.18 25.20 5.97
CA VAL A 47 12.36 24.26 6.77
C VAL A 47 11.09 24.99 7.20
N LEU A 48 9.94 24.45 6.80
CA LEU A 48 8.61 24.98 7.16
C LEU A 48 8.07 24.33 8.43
N ALA A 49 8.37 23.07 8.63
CA ALA A 49 7.94 22.30 9.79
C ALA A 49 8.83 21.07 9.97
N ALA A 50 8.91 20.54 11.19
CA ALA A 50 9.52 19.26 11.49
C ALA A 50 8.57 18.46 12.38
N GLY A 51 8.59 17.15 12.23
CA GLY A 51 7.76 16.22 13.00
C GLY A 51 7.38 14.98 12.21
N PRO A 52 6.61 14.07 12.83
CA PRO A 52 6.19 12.83 12.19
C PRO A 52 5.47 13.10 10.88
N ALA A 53 5.86 12.40 9.83
CA ALA A 53 5.28 12.46 8.48
C ALA A 53 5.13 13.89 7.90
N ALA A 54 6.00 14.83 8.31
CA ALA A 54 5.99 16.21 7.82
C ALA A 54 6.09 16.27 6.29
N ARG A 55 5.18 17.02 5.65
CA ARG A 55 5.14 17.12 4.18
C ARG A 55 4.58 18.47 3.72
N VAL A 56 5.18 19.06 2.71
CA VAL A 56 4.58 20.18 1.97
C VAL A 56 3.57 19.60 0.97
N CYS A 57 2.29 19.83 1.23
CA CYS A 57 1.19 19.35 0.37
C CYS A 57 0.85 20.31 -0.76
N ALA A 58 0.95 21.63 -0.50
CA ALA A 58 0.62 22.64 -1.51
C ALA A 58 1.41 23.91 -1.33
N VAL A 59 1.64 24.64 -2.43
CA VAL A 59 2.15 26.01 -2.45
C VAL A 59 1.16 26.89 -3.21
N SER A 60 0.82 28.06 -2.66
CA SER A 60 -0.11 28.99 -3.31
C SER A 60 0.45 29.56 -4.61
N GLY A 61 -0.44 29.93 -5.56
CA GLY A 61 -0.03 30.45 -6.87
C GLY A 61 0.80 31.77 -6.78
N ASP A 62 0.60 32.55 -5.73
CA ASP A 62 1.38 33.77 -5.46
C ASP A 62 2.72 33.52 -4.74
N GLY A 63 3.03 32.25 -4.40
CA GLY A 63 4.24 31.86 -3.71
C GLY A 63 4.37 32.38 -2.27
N ARG A 64 3.26 32.83 -1.64
CA ARG A 64 3.29 33.43 -0.30
C ARG A 64 2.86 32.49 0.81
N ARG A 65 2.20 31.40 0.48
CA ARG A 65 1.67 30.44 1.45
C ARG A 65 1.97 29.03 1.02
N ALA A 66 2.21 28.19 2.01
CA ALA A 66 2.31 26.74 1.84
C ALA A 66 1.34 26.05 2.79
N VAL A 67 0.96 24.83 2.46
CA VAL A 67 0.20 23.95 3.33
C VAL A 67 1.10 22.79 3.71
N VAL A 68 1.23 22.54 5.00
CA VAL A 68 2.06 21.48 5.57
C VAL A 68 1.17 20.50 6.31
N ARG A 69 1.35 19.22 6.04
CA ARG A 69 0.77 18.11 6.79
C ARG A 69 1.77 17.65 7.85
N LEU A 70 1.28 17.40 9.05
CA LEU A 70 2.06 16.91 10.20
C LEU A 70 1.26 15.90 10.99
N GLY A 71 1.94 15.00 11.67
CA GLY A 71 1.35 14.07 12.61
C GLY A 71 1.52 12.62 12.19
N ARG A 72 1.40 11.72 13.16
CA ARG A 72 1.49 10.27 12.97
C ARG A 72 0.36 9.77 12.08
N ARG A 73 0.52 8.57 11.56
CA ARG A 73 -0.52 7.88 10.80
C ARG A 73 -1.82 7.81 11.63
N GLY A 74 -2.97 8.06 11.01
CA GLY A 74 -4.27 8.15 11.69
C GLY A 74 -4.49 9.42 12.53
N ALA A 75 -3.48 10.29 12.69
CA ALA A 75 -3.56 11.54 13.46
C ALA A 75 -2.81 12.68 12.76
N ARG A 76 -3.12 12.94 11.49
CA ARG A 76 -2.45 13.96 10.65
C ARG A 76 -3.24 15.24 10.60
N GLY A 77 -2.63 16.32 11.07
CA GLY A 77 -3.14 17.67 10.96
C GLY A 77 -2.66 18.40 9.72
N LEU A 78 -3.34 19.49 9.38
CA LEU A 78 -3.02 20.34 8.25
C LEU A 78 -2.85 21.79 8.72
N GLU A 79 -1.73 22.42 8.36
CA GLU A 79 -1.40 23.78 8.72
C GLU A 79 -1.12 24.65 7.50
N LEU A 80 -1.58 25.90 7.56
CA LEU A 80 -1.23 26.96 6.63
C LEU A 80 -0.01 27.70 7.14
N VAL A 81 1.00 27.86 6.32
CA VAL A 81 2.26 28.58 6.62
C VAL A 81 2.34 29.82 5.75
N ASP A 82 2.52 30.99 6.36
CA ASP A 82 2.91 32.21 5.65
C ASP A 82 4.41 32.21 5.42
N LEU A 83 4.83 32.16 4.17
CA LEU A 83 6.23 31.99 3.79
C LEU A 83 7.11 33.24 4.07
N ARG A 84 6.48 34.40 4.29
CA ARG A 84 7.21 35.61 4.62
C ARG A 84 7.49 35.78 6.13
N SER A 85 6.48 35.47 6.93
CA SER A 85 6.55 35.68 8.39
C SER A 85 6.85 34.39 9.16
N GLY A 86 6.73 33.23 8.56
CA GLY A 86 6.82 31.94 9.24
C GLY A 86 5.60 31.61 10.12
N ARG A 87 4.56 32.47 10.11
CA ARG A 87 3.34 32.23 10.90
C ARG A 87 2.62 30.99 10.42
N ARG A 88 2.25 30.11 11.37
CA ARG A 88 1.49 28.89 11.13
C ARG A 88 0.07 29.04 11.68
N THR A 89 -0.89 28.45 11.00
CA THR A 89 -2.32 28.44 11.37
C THR A 89 -2.89 27.06 11.08
N GLU A 90 -3.41 26.41 12.10
CA GLU A 90 -4.08 25.12 11.97
C GLU A 90 -5.32 25.23 11.09
N LEU A 91 -5.47 24.34 10.12
CA LEU A 91 -6.60 24.27 9.21
C LEU A 91 -7.52 23.10 9.54
N ILE A 92 -6.95 21.94 9.78
CA ILE A 92 -7.65 20.74 10.20
C ILE A 92 -6.85 20.18 11.39
N PRO A 93 -7.48 20.05 12.57
CA PRO A 93 -6.83 19.44 13.73
C PRO A 93 -6.41 18.01 13.45
N GLY A 94 -5.27 17.59 14.00
CA GLY A 94 -4.67 16.28 13.76
C GLY A 94 -5.33 15.12 14.49
N ALA A 95 -6.47 15.33 15.15
CA ALA A 95 -7.15 14.29 15.88
C ALA A 95 -7.89 13.34 14.92
N GLU A 96 -7.49 12.07 14.91
CA GLU A 96 -8.22 10.98 14.24
C GLU A 96 -8.52 11.24 12.75
N ALA A 97 -7.53 11.73 12.00
CA ALA A 97 -7.68 11.96 10.57
C ALA A 97 -6.50 11.44 9.77
N THR A 98 -6.78 10.86 8.62
CA THR A 98 -5.81 10.63 7.56
C THR A 98 -5.95 11.72 6.52
N ILE A 99 -4.91 12.54 6.35
CA ILE A 99 -4.87 13.52 5.28
C ILE A 99 -3.93 13.00 4.22
N ALA A 100 -4.49 12.63 3.08
CA ALA A 100 -3.68 12.13 1.96
C ALA A 100 -2.98 13.28 1.25
N ASP A 101 -3.73 14.32 0.85
CA ASP A 101 -3.20 15.47 0.12
C ASP A 101 -4.07 16.72 0.31
N ALA A 102 -3.50 17.87 -0.09
CA ALA A 102 -4.21 19.15 -0.14
C ALA A 102 -3.71 19.98 -1.33
N ARG A 103 -4.59 20.75 -1.97
CA ARG A 103 -4.27 21.61 -3.11
C ARG A 103 -4.97 22.95 -3.01
N PHE A 104 -4.27 24.04 -3.34
CA PHE A 104 -4.91 25.33 -3.48
C PHE A 104 -5.78 25.38 -4.74
N GLY A 105 -7.00 25.93 -4.61
CA GLY A 105 -7.75 26.42 -5.75
C GLY A 105 -7.07 27.64 -6.36
N VAL A 106 -7.41 27.98 -7.62
CA VAL A 106 -6.76 29.02 -8.43
C VAL A 106 -6.70 30.37 -7.75
N THR A 107 -7.76 30.77 -7.03
CA THR A 107 -7.80 32.05 -6.31
C THR A 107 -6.96 32.08 -5.05
N GLY A 108 -6.45 30.93 -4.61
CA GLY A 108 -5.77 30.79 -3.32
C GLY A 108 -6.66 31.01 -2.09
N ARG A 109 -7.97 31.21 -2.28
CA ARG A 109 -8.95 31.36 -1.19
C ARG A 109 -9.62 30.07 -0.77
N GLN A 110 -9.53 29.05 -1.61
CA GLN A 110 -9.99 27.69 -1.32
C GLN A 110 -8.80 26.74 -1.29
N LEU A 111 -8.92 25.74 -0.43
CA LEU A 111 -8.08 24.58 -0.38
C LEU A 111 -8.96 23.35 -0.54
N TYR A 112 -8.60 22.47 -1.43
CA TYR A 112 -9.21 21.16 -1.60
C TYR A 112 -8.39 20.14 -0.82
N VAL A 113 -9.03 19.37 0.03
CA VAL A 113 -8.38 18.44 0.95
C VAL A 113 -8.95 17.04 0.76
N HIS A 114 -8.10 16.11 0.47
CA HIS A 114 -8.40 14.67 0.42
C HIS A 114 -8.16 14.08 1.80
N THR A 115 -9.21 13.68 2.51
CA THR A 115 -9.14 13.29 3.91
C THR A 115 -10.37 12.51 4.38
N ASP A 116 -10.18 11.72 5.43
CA ASP A 116 -11.25 11.08 6.21
C ASP A 116 -11.60 11.84 7.51
N ALA A 117 -11.14 13.09 7.68
CA ALA A 117 -11.42 13.88 8.87
C ALA A 117 -12.92 13.94 9.19
N GLY A 118 -13.30 13.46 10.39
CA GLY A 118 -14.69 13.42 10.86
C GLY A 118 -15.58 12.36 10.18
N ARG A 119 -14.99 11.38 9.51
CA ARG A 119 -15.69 10.30 8.79
C ARG A 119 -14.85 9.03 8.77
N ASP A 120 -15.46 7.92 8.38
CA ASP A 120 -14.76 6.65 8.22
C ASP A 120 -13.98 6.59 6.90
N ARG A 121 -14.58 7.08 5.79
CA ARG A 121 -14.01 6.96 4.45
C ARG A 121 -13.44 8.28 3.93
N PRO A 122 -12.32 8.24 3.18
CA PRO A 122 -11.74 9.42 2.54
C PRO A 122 -12.72 10.09 1.56
N ALA A 123 -12.74 11.41 1.59
CA ALA A 123 -13.59 12.26 0.77
C ALA A 123 -12.84 13.50 0.30
N LEU A 124 -13.41 14.26 -0.63
CA LEU A 124 -12.91 15.56 -1.03
C LEU A 124 -13.65 16.67 -0.29
N LEU A 125 -12.89 17.45 0.51
CA LEU A 125 -13.41 18.63 1.19
C LEU A 125 -12.93 19.92 0.51
N ALA A 126 -13.76 20.97 0.57
CA ALA A 126 -13.31 22.34 0.33
C ALA A 126 -13.23 23.12 1.63
N VAL A 127 -12.09 23.74 1.85
CA VAL A 127 -11.79 24.61 2.99
C VAL A 127 -11.66 26.04 2.48
N THR A 128 -12.52 26.94 2.92
CA THR A 128 -12.44 28.36 2.59
C THR A 128 -11.53 29.07 3.57
N LEU A 129 -10.52 29.79 3.06
CA LEU A 129 -9.51 30.48 3.86
C LEU A 129 -9.84 31.97 4.02
N ARG A 130 -9.71 32.48 5.24
CA ARG A 130 -9.73 33.94 5.56
C ARG A 130 -8.28 34.44 5.69
N GLY A 131 -7.57 34.56 4.57
CA GLY A 131 -6.17 34.98 4.59
C GLY A 131 -5.33 34.06 5.47
N MET A 132 -4.64 34.66 6.48
CA MET A 132 -3.89 33.96 7.51
C MET A 132 -4.64 33.82 8.84
N SER A 133 -5.90 34.23 8.93
CA SER A 133 -6.67 34.16 10.18
C SER A 133 -7.35 32.80 10.40
N GLY A 134 -7.20 31.87 9.47
CA GLY A 134 -7.71 30.51 9.60
C GLY A 134 -8.82 30.13 8.62
N VAL A 135 -9.60 29.14 9.00
CA VAL A 135 -10.69 28.58 8.22
C VAL A 135 -11.97 29.41 8.40
N SER A 136 -12.68 29.68 7.31
CA SER A 136 -14.02 30.28 7.34
C SER A 136 -15.11 29.21 7.34
N THR A 137 -15.01 28.25 6.43
CA THR A 137 -15.97 27.16 6.25
C THR A 137 -15.27 25.92 5.72
N VAL A 138 -15.77 24.78 6.12
CA VAL A 138 -15.39 23.47 5.56
C VAL A 138 -16.68 22.81 5.08
N PHE A 139 -16.69 22.29 3.86
CA PHE A 139 -17.82 21.53 3.33
C PHE A 139 -17.34 20.39 2.44
N THR A 140 -18.10 19.30 2.43
CA THR A 140 -17.84 18.14 1.60
C THR A 140 -18.22 18.45 0.15
N ILE A 141 -17.33 18.16 -0.79
CA ILE A 141 -17.61 18.31 -2.23
C ILE A 141 -17.99 16.98 -2.85
N ALA A 142 -17.26 15.91 -2.50
CA ALA A 142 -17.53 14.58 -3.00
C ALA A 142 -17.20 13.54 -1.92
N GLU A 143 -18.15 12.64 -1.70
CA GLU A 143 -18.00 11.47 -0.82
C GLU A 143 -18.91 10.34 -1.32
N ARG A 144 -18.52 9.11 -1.03
CA ARG A 144 -19.35 7.92 -1.20
C ARG A 144 -19.42 7.19 0.14
N PRO A 145 -20.58 6.66 0.55
CA PRO A 145 -20.74 6.04 1.87
C PRO A 145 -19.98 4.70 1.98
N ASP A 146 -19.83 3.99 0.86
CA ASP A 146 -19.30 2.62 0.84
C ASP A 146 -17.93 2.50 0.15
N ASP A 147 -17.43 3.59 -0.48
CA ASP A 147 -16.21 3.57 -1.27
C ASP A 147 -15.19 4.59 -0.76
N ASP A 148 -13.91 4.20 -0.77
CA ASP A 148 -12.82 5.12 -0.45
C ASP A 148 -12.46 5.97 -1.67
N LEU A 149 -12.23 7.26 -1.48
CA LEU A 149 -11.62 8.10 -2.49
C LEU A 149 -10.11 7.84 -2.48
N ASP A 150 -9.57 7.20 -3.52
CA ASP A 150 -8.14 6.85 -3.59
C ASP A 150 -7.28 8.00 -4.14
N ILE A 151 -7.73 8.63 -5.23
CA ILE A 151 -6.94 9.64 -5.94
C ILE A 151 -7.79 10.87 -6.25
N VAL A 152 -7.21 12.05 -6.01
CA VAL A 152 -7.74 13.35 -6.43
C VAL A 152 -6.71 14.06 -7.29
N ALA A 153 -7.06 14.39 -8.52
CA ALA A 153 -6.27 15.27 -9.37
C ALA A 153 -7.08 16.53 -9.70
N LEU A 154 -6.49 17.72 -9.49
CA LEU A 154 -7.10 18.99 -9.86
C LEU A 154 -6.54 19.48 -11.18
N ASP A 155 -7.39 20.04 -12.04
CA ASP A 155 -6.95 20.66 -13.27
C ASP A 155 -6.17 21.97 -12.99
N PRO A 156 -5.25 22.39 -13.86
CA PRO A 156 -4.48 23.61 -13.64
C PRO A 156 -5.33 24.89 -13.59
N ALA A 157 -6.50 24.90 -14.23
CA ALA A 157 -7.43 26.01 -14.21
C ALA A 157 -8.33 26.01 -12.95
N GLY A 158 -8.29 24.92 -12.16
CA GLY A 158 -9.10 24.76 -10.94
C GLY A 158 -10.60 24.71 -11.20
N ALA A 159 -11.00 24.31 -12.40
CA ALA A 159 -12.38 24.16 -12.81
C ALA A 159 -12.91 22.74 -12.61
N ARG A 160 -12.03 21.74 -12.70
CA ARG A 160 -12.38 20.32 -12.64
C ARG A 160 -11.48 19.55 -11.68
N ALA A 161 -11.98 18.43 -11.18
CA ALA A 161 -11.20 17.41 -10.47
C ALA A 161 -11.49 16.03 -11.05
N ALA A 162 -10.46 15.23 -11.26
CA ALA A 162 -10.64 13.81 -11.48
C ALA A 162 -10.60 13.10 -10.12
N LEU A 163 -11.62 12.29 -9.87
CA LEU A 163 -11.80 11.50 -8.66
C LEU A 163 -11.71 10.04 -9.02
N VAL A 164 -10.86 9.30 -8.33
CA VAL A 164 -10.74 7.84 -8.47
C VAL A 164 -11.21 7.20 -7.19
N TRP A 165 -12.30 6.46 -7.28
CA TRP A 165 -12.90 5.73 -6.18
C TRP A 165 -12.43 4.28 -6.18
N ASN A 166 -12.26 3.74 -4.99
CA ASN A 166 -11.97 2.34 -4.75
C ASN A 166 -13.28 1.61 -4.43
N VAL A 167 -13.78 0.88 -5.40
CA VAL A 167 -15.03 0.11 -5.30
C VAL A 167 -14.67 -1.36 -5.22
N ASP A 168 -14.70 -1.93 -4.04
CA ASP A 168 -14.31 -3.32 -3.78
C ASP A 168 -12.96 -3.70 -4.43
N GLY A 169 -11.96 -2.81 -4.35
CA GLY A 169 -10.62 -3.03 -4.93
C GLY A 169 -10.49 -2.69 -6.41
N ARG A 170 -11.55 -2.35 -7.13
CA ARG A 170 -11.52 -1.80 -8.49
C ARG A 170 -11.61 -0.28 -8.46
N SER A 171 -11.14 0.35 -9.52
CA SER A 171 -11.23 1.81 -9.63
C SER A 171 -12.42 2.23 -10.49
N GLU A 172 -13.20 3.18 -9.99
CA GLU A 172 -14.14 3.98 -10.77
C GLU A 172 -13.63 5.42 -10.84
N THR A 173 -13.67 6.01 -12.04
CA THR A 173 -13.17 7.37 -12.24
C THR A 173 -14.32 8.30 -12.62
N GLU A 174 -14.36 9.47 -11.99
CA GLU A 174 -15.34 10.53 -12.27
C GLU A 174 -14.64 11.86 -12.50
N LEU A 175 -15.20 12.68 -13.37
CA LEU A 175 -14.83 14.08 -13.56
C LEU A 175 -15.83 14.96 -12.83
N LEU A 176 -15.35 15.72 -11.87
CA LEU A 176 -16.14 16.68 -11.10
C LEU A 176 -15.93 18.08 -11.65
N ASP A 177 -17.00 18.76 -12.04
CA ASP A 177 -16.99 20.21 -12.26
C ASP A 177 -17.08 20.93 -10.90
N LEU A 178 -16.02 21.62 -10.50
CA LEU A 178 -15.88 22.23 -9.18
C LEU A 178 -16.80 23.48 -8.99
N ARG A 179 -17.38 24.00 -10.05
CA ARG A 179 -18.30 25.14 -9.99
C ARG A 179 -19.74 24.68 -9.80
N SER A 180 -20.19 23.73 -10.58
CA SER A 180 -21.58 23.23 -10.57
C SER A 180 -21.77 22.07 -9.58
N GLY A 181 -20.70 21.33 -9.21
CA GLY A 181 -20.78 20.10 -8.46
C GLY A 181 -21.23 18.90 -9.31
N LEU A 182 -21.33 19.05 -10.63
CA LEU A 182 -21.70 17.94 -11.52
C LEU A 182 -20.60 16.91 -11.57
N LEU A 183 -20.96 15.64 -11.39
CA LEU A 183 -20.11 14.47 -11.54
C LEU A 183 -20.46 13.74 -12.84
N GLU A 184 -19.45 13.47 -13.66
CA GLU A 184 -19.59 12.70 -14.89
C GLU A 184 -18.64 11.49 -14.85
N PRO A 185 -19.12 10.26 -15.08
CA PRO A 185 -18.27 9.09 -15.10
C PRO A 185 -17.28 9.17 -16.28
N LEU A 186 -16.02 8.84 -16.02
CA LEU A 186 -14.99 8.69 -17.04
C LEU A 186 -14.76 7.20 -17.31
N VAL A 187 -14.93 6.82 -18.58
CA VAL A 187 -14.53 5.45 -18.99
C VAL A 187 -13.01 5.35 -18.94
N GLN A 188 -12.51 4.38 -18.15
CA GLN A 188 -11.08 4.12 -18.07
C GLN A 188 -10.72 2.83 -18.83
N PRO A 189 -9.91 2.94 -19.89
CA PRO A 189 -9.58 1.81 -20.73
C PRO A 189 -8.33 1.05 -20.30
N LEU A 190 -7.68 1.44 -19.17
CA LEU A 190 -6.32 1.04 -18.83
C LEU A 190 -6.25 -0.08 -17.78
N GLY A 191 -7.35 -0.80 -17.59
CA GLY A 191 -7.43 -1.87 -16.61
C GLY A 191 -8.35 -1.56 -15.44
N GLU A 192 -8.39 -2.46 -14.47
CA GLU A 192 -9.36 -2.41 -13.37
C GLU A 192 -8.89 -1.55 -12.20
N VAL A 193 -7.59 -1.22 -12.17
CA VAL A 193 -6.97 -0.45 -11.08
C VAL A 193 -6.23 0.75 -11.64
N VAL A 194 -6.64 1.94 -11.22
CA VAL A 194 -5.92 3.19 -11.47
C VAL A 194 -4.88 3.40 -10.38
N THR A 195 -3.64 3.54 -10.77
CA THR A 195 -2.52 3.76 -9.84
C THR A 195 -2.03 5.22 -9.82
N GLY A 196 -2.49 6.04 -10.74
CA GLY A 196 -2.17 7.47 -10.79
C GLY A 196 -3.02 8.22 -11.80
N ALA A 197 -3.28 9.50 -11.50
CA ALA A 197 -4.00 10.40 -12.39
C ALA A 197 -3.42 11.82 -12.30
N ALA A 198 -3.26 12.49 -13.44
CA ALA A 198 -2.80 13.88 -13.53
C ALA A 198 -3.34 14.57 -14.78
N PHE A 199 -3.79 15.81 -14.64
CA PHE A 199 -4.14 16.62 -15.81
C PHE A 199 -2.89 17.05 -16.58
N THR A 200 -3.04 17.17 -17.91
CA THR A 200 -2.06 17.87 -18.72
C THR A 200 -2.01 19.35 -18.33
N ARG A 201 -0.89 20.02 -18.62
CA ARG A 201 -0.69 21.42 -18.24
C ARG A 201 -1.75 22.37 -18.81
N ASP A 202 -2.29 22.07 -19.98
CA ASP A 202 -3.37 22.82 -20.62
C ASP A 202 -4.77 22.45 -20.14
N GLY A 203 -4.89 21.45 -19.26
CA GLY A 203 -6.14 20.94 -18.73
C GLY A 203 -7.03 20.18 -19.71
N ARG A 204 -6.57 19.92 -20.95
CA ARG A 204 -7.40 19.31 -22.00
C ARG A 204 -7.48 17.79 -21.91
N ALA A 205 -6.52 17.17 -21.25
CA ALA A 205 -6.50 15.73 -21.10
C ALA A 205 -6.13 15.31 -19.68
N LEU A 206 -6.53 14.11 -19.33
CA LEU A 206 -6.12 13.42 -18.12
C LEU A 206 -5.14 12.29 -18.50
N LEU A 207 -3.97 12.30 -17.89
CA LEU A 207 -3.03 11.18 -17.91
C LEU A 207 -3.41 10.22 -16.81
N VAL A 208 -3.56 8.95 -17.14
CA VAL A 208 -3.94 7.90 -16.18
C VAL A 208 -2.93 6.78 -16.26
N ALA A 209 -2.37 6.39 -15.13
CA ALA A 209 -1.65 5.15 -14.97
C ALA A 209 -2.61 4.08 -14.45
N GLY A 210 -2.61 2.91 -15.07
CA GLY A 210 -3.50 1.83 -14.69
C GLY A 210 -2.97 0.47 -15.07
N GLU A 211 -3.56 -0.55 -14.48
CA GLU A 211 -3.26 -1.96 -14.68
C GLU A 211 -4.47 -2.84 -14.37
N GLY A 212 -4.37 -4.11 -14.67
CA GLY A 212 -5.35 -5.11 -14.32
C GLY A 212 -4.72 -6.50 -14.34
N PRO A 213 -5.42 -7.54 -13.89
CA PRO A 213 -4.84 -8.89 -13.80
C PRO A 213 -4.40 -9.45 -15.16
N SER A 214 -5.05 -9.01 -16.23
CA SER A 214 -4.74 -9.38 -17.61
C SER A 214 -4.13 -8.20 -18.40
N ILE A 215 -3.82 -7.09 -17.74
CA ILE A 215 -3.32 -5.86 -18.37
C ILE A 215 -2.10 -5.40 -17.58
N THR A 216 -0.92 -5.43 -18.22
CA THR A 216 0.31 -4.93 -17.62
C THR A 216 0.24 -3.43 -17.32
N PRO A 217 0.96 -2.92 -16.31
CA PRO A 217 0.99 -1.49 -16.00
C PRO A 217 1.28 -0.63 -17.22
N ARG A 218 0.44 0.35 -17.46
CA ARG A 218 0.55 1.27 -18.61
C ARG A 218 0.05 2.67 -18.28
N ILE A 219 0.43 3.64 -19.10
CA ILE A 219 -0.03 5.01 -19.00
C ILE A 219 -0.79 5.36 -20.27
N GLY A 220 -1.95 5.94 -20.12
CA GLY A 220 -2.76 6.45 -21.21
C GLY A 220 -3.16 7.90 -21.04
N ARG A 221 -3.69 8.48 -22.08
CA ARG A 221 -4.19 9.83 -22.16
C ARG A 221 -5.67 9.79 -22.53
N ILE A 222 -6.50 10.47 -21.75
CA ILE A 222 -7.94 10.61 -21.94
C ILE A 222 -8.21 12.06 -22.34
N GLU A 223 -8.71 12.31 -23.55
CA GLU A 223 -9.12 13.65 -24.00
C GLU A 223 -10.42 14.05 -23.32
N LEU A 224 -10.50 15.27 -22.77
CA LEU A 224 -11.64 15.77 -22.03
C LEU A 224 -12.54 16.73 -22.83
N ASP A 225 -12.04 17.20 -23.97
CA ASP A 225 -12.76 18.09 -24.86
C ASP A 225 -13.22 17.29 -26.10
N GLY A 226 -14.37 16.60 -26.01
CA GLY A 226 -14.92 15.78 -27.10
C GLY A 226 -15.21 14.35 -26.71
N TYR A 227 -15.42 13.48 -27.72
CA TYR A 227 -15.53 12.04 -27.47
C TYR A 227 -14.22 11.53 -26.88
N ALA A 228 -14.32 10.88 -25.73
CA ALA A 228 -13.17 10.33 -25.01
C ALA A 228 -12.40 9.36 -25.92
N ASP A 229 -11.37 9.86 -26.58
CA ASP A 229 -10.44 9.04 -27.34
C ASP A 229 -9.29 8.66 -26.43
N HIS A 230 -9.00 7.36 -26.38
CA HIS A 230 -8.04 6.79 -25.46
C HIS A 230 -6.78 6.42 -26.24
N THR A 231 -5.74 7.19 -26.07
CA THR A 231 -4.46 6.90 -26.72
C THR A 231 -3.46 6.38 -25.68
N PRO A 232 -3.00 5.12 -25.77
CA PRO A 232 -1.86 4.66 -24.99
C PRO A 232 -0.64 5.53 -25.31
N LEU A 233 0.02 6.07 -24.28
CA LEU A 233 1.24 6.88 -24.47
C LEU A 233 2.47 6.02 -24.78
N LEU A 234 2.45 4.77 -24.36
CA LEU A 234 3.48 3.79 -24.69
C LEU A 234 2.79 2.60 -25.37
N PRO A 235 3.34 2.10 -26.49
CA PRO A 235 2.86 0.87 -27.08
C PRO A 235 2.95 -0.23 -26.02
N ALA A 236 1.85 -0.92 -25.76
CA ALA A 236 1.90 -2.14 -24.98
C ALA A 236 2.71 -3.16 -25.78
N GLU A 237 3.76 -3.73 -25.19
CA GLU A 237 4.23 -5.04 -25.65
C GLU A 237 3.00 -5.94 -25.55
N PRO A 238 2.68 -6.68 -26.61
CA PRO A 238 1.57 -7.63 -26.53
C PRO A 238 1.96 -8.70 -25.50
N ALA A 239 1.55 -8.49 -24.26
CA ALA A 239 1.37 -9.62 -23.39
C ALA A 239 0.35 -10.51 -24.11
N ASP A 240 0.55 -11.81 -24.08
CA ASP A 240 -0.42 -12.76 -24.59
C ASP A 240 -1.64 -12.70 -23.64
N ASP A 241 -2.44 -11.61 -23.80
CA ASP A 241 -3.55 -11.27 -22.90
C ASP A 241 -4.55 -12.41 -22.80
N GLU A 242 -4.59 -13.31 -23.82
CA GLU A 242 -5.39 -14.53 -23.81
C GLU A 242 -4.86 -15.60 -22.84
N ALA A 243 -3.58 -15.56 -22.46
CA ALA A 243 -3.00 -16.51 -21.52
C ALA A 243 -3.23 -16.11 -20.05
N LEU A 244 -3.41 -14.81 -19.78
CA LEU A 244 -3.53 -14.27 -18.42
C LEU A 244 -4.94 -14.56 -17.82
N VAL A 245 -4.99 -14.76 -16.51
CA VAL A 245 -6.21 -15.11 -15.77
C VAL A 245 -6.63 -13.96 -14.89
N ALA A 246 -7.90 -13.55 -15.05
CA ALA A 246 -8.54 -12.59 -14.14
C ALA A 246 -9.15 -13.29 -12.92
N PRO A 247 -9.13 -12.68 -11.74
CA PRO A 247 -9.70 -13.24 -10.52
C PRO A 247 -11.20 -12.97 -10.39
N THR A 248 -11.81 -13.67 -9.44
CA THR A 248 -13.12 -13.36 -8.89
C THR A 248 -13.00 -12.85 -7.46
N LEU A 249 -13.81 -11.87 -7.10
CA LEU A 249 -13.91 -11.38 -5.72
C LEU A 249 -14.86 -12.31 -4.94
N HIS A 250 -14.44 -12.69 -3.74
CA HIS A 250 -15.22 -13.49 -2.82
C HIS A 250 -15.31 -12.84 -1.46
N ASP A 251 -16.51 -12.86 -0.88
CA ASP A 251 -16.75 -12.46 0.50
C ASP A 251 -16.72 -13.68 1.41
N PHE A 252 -16.18 -13.52 2.59
CA PHE A 252 -16.20 -14.51 3.66
C PHE A 252 -16.26 -13.83 5.02
N ARG A 253 -16.32 -14.60 6.09
CA ARG A 253 -16.41 -14.04 7.43
C ARG A 253 -15.26 -14.52 8.30
N ALA A 254 -14.71 -13.57 9.07
CA ALA A 254 -13.84 -13.87 10.20
C ALA A 254 -14.61 -14.61 11.31
N GLU A 255 -13.89 -15.18 12.25
CA GLU A 255 -14.46 -15.94 13.39
C GLU A 255 -15.42 -15.09 14.24
N ASP A 256 -15.14 -13.80 14.39
CA ASP A 256 -15.98 -12.82 15.10
C ASP A 256 -17.15 -12.25 14.24
N GLY A 257 -17.29 -12.74 13.00
CA GLY A 257 -18.36 -12.34 12.09
C GLY A 257 -18.03 -11.12 11.21
N LEU A 258 -16.84 -10.49 11.34
CA LEU A 258 -16.43 -9.41 10.46
C LEU A 258 -16.43 -9.88 8.99
N ARG A 259 -17.02 -9.07 8.09
CA ARG A 259 -16.96 -9.34 6.64
C ARG A 259 -15.55 -9.07 6.14
N LEU A 260 -14.98 -10.06 5.50
CA LEU A 260 -13.70 -10.01 4.81
C LEU A 260 -13.93 -10.29 3.32
N SER A 261 -13.00 -9.90 2.48
CA SER A 261 -13.02 -10.22 1.06
C SER A 261 -11.66 -10.72 0.58
N GLY A 262 -11.63 -11.36 -0.59
CA GLY A 262 -10.40 -11.83 -1.19
C GLY A 262 -10.56 -12.14 -2.67
N TRP A 263 -9.47 -12.02 -3.41
CA TRP A 263 -9.39 -12.27 -4.83
C TRP A 263 -8.94 -13.70 -5.10
N LEU A 264 -9.77 -14.47 -5.78
CA LEU A 264 -9.47 -15.86 -6.18
C LEU A 264 -9.08 -15.93 -7.65
N PHE A 265 -7.84 -16.29 -7.89
CA PHE A 265 -7.31 -16.64 -9.21
C PHE A 265 -7.30 -18.15 -9.36
N ARG A 266 -7.91 -18.67 -10.41
CA ARG A 266 -7.98 -20.13 -10.66
C ARG A 266 -7.30 -20.47 -11.98
N PRO A 267 -6.48 -21.54 -12.05
CA PRO A 267 -5.94 -22.04 -13.30
C PRO A 267 -7.04 -22.28 -14.32
N ARG A 268 -6.80 -22.03 -15.60
CA ARG A 268 -7.74 -22.29 -16.68
C ARG A 268 -8.11 -23.78 -16.72
N GLY A 269 -9.40 -24.08 -16.78
CA GLY A 269 -9.91 -25.45 -16.77
C GLY A 269 -9.80 -26.16 -15.42
N GLY A 270 -9.32 -25.50 -14.38
CA GLY A 270 -9.27 -26.05 -13.04
C GLY A 270 -10.67 -26.24 -12.45
N LEU A 271 -11.03 -27.49 -12.12
CA LEU A 271 -12.33 -27.87 -11.55
C LEU A 271 -12.15 -28.41 -10.12
N GLY A 272 -13.17 -28.19 -9.28
CA GLY A 272 -13.19 -28.69 -7.91
C GLY A 272 -12.17 -28.02 -7.00
N ALA A 273 -11.76 -28.73 -5.96
CA ALA A 273 -10.77 -28.29 -4.98
C ALA A 273 -9.36 -28.36 -5.59
N LEU A 274 -8.63 -27.26 -5.58
CA LEU A 274 -7.30 -27.12 -6.21
C LEU A 274 -6.22 -26.95 -5.15
N PRO A 275 -4.95 -27.31 -5.46
CA PRO A 275 -3.80 -26.77 -4.73
C PRO A 275 -3.88 -25.26 -4.73
N THR A 276 -3.74 -24.63 -3.56
CA THR A 276 -3.99 -23.19 -3.44
C THR A 276 -2.94 -22.52 -2.57
N MET A 277 -2.38 -21.42 -3.04
CA MET A 277 -1.56 -20.50 -2.24
C MET A 277 -2.41 -19.36 -1.72
N LEU A 278 -2.39 -19.13 -0.40
CA LEU A 278 -2.77 -17.84 0.16
C LEU A 278 -1.64 -16.86 -0.08
N TRP A 279 -2.00 -15.67 -0.58
CA TRP A 279 -1.09 -14.55 -0.71
C TRP A 279 -1.52 -13.41 0.20
N LEU A 280 -0.66 -13.03 1.16
CA LEU A 280 -0.91 -11.99 2.14
C LEU A 280 -0.14 -10.72 1.72
N HIS A 281 -0.87 -9.63 1.51
CA HIS A 281 -0.27 -8.37 1.08
C HIS A 281 0.55 -7.70 2.19
N GLY A 282 1.42 -6.77 1.80
CA GLY A 282 2.21 -5.95 2.71
C GLY A 282 1.42 -4.77 3.31
N GLY A 283 2.10 -3.90 4.00
CA GLY A 283 1.52 -2.68 4.52
C GLY A 283 1.74 -2.46 6.01
N PRO A 284 0.78 -2.75 6.90
CA PRO A 284 -0.47 -3.53 6.84
C PRO A 284 -1.64 -2.89 6.09
N GLU A 285 -1.69 -1.57 5.97
CA GLU A 285 -2.80 -0.84 5.34
C GLU A 285 -2.74 -0.82 3.80
N ALA A 286 -2.01 -1.74 3.15
CA ALA A 286 -2.20 -1.99 1.73
C ALA A 286 -3.53 -2.72 1.49
N GLN A 287 -3.88 -2.93 0.25
CA GLN A 287 -5.04 -3.69 -0.17
C GLN A 287 -4.62 -4.62 -1.31
N GLU A 288 -4.99 -5.88 -1.24
CA GLU A 288 -4.91 -6.72 -2.44
C GLU A 288 -6.01 -6.31 -3.40
N ARG A 289 -5.62 -6.05 -4.64
CA ARG A 289 -6.48 -5.58 -5.73
C ARG A 289 -6.23 -6.43 -6.97
N PRO A 290 -7.13 -6.44 -7.97
CA PRO A 290 -6.92 -7.20 -9.20
C PRO A 290 -5.88 -6.52 -10.11
N THR A 291 -4.63 -6.48 -9.66
CA THR A 291 -3.48 -5.93 -10.37
C THR A 291 -2.72 -7.01 -11.14
N TYR A 292 -1.77 -6.61 -11.98
CA TYR A 292 -0.90 -7.52 -12.70
C TYR A 292 0.19 -8.10 -11.78
N GLN A 293 0.10 -9.40 -11.49
CA GLN A 293 1.04 -10.10 -10.63
C GLN A 293 1.70 -11.27 -11.39
N PRO A 294 2.94 -11.11 -11.88
CA PRO A 294 3.64 -12.16 -12.62
C PRO A 294 3.76 -13.48 -11.86
N LEU A 295 3.99 -13.41 -10.54
CA LEU A 295 4.06 -14.60 -9.69
C LEU A 295 2.73 -15.37 -9.69
N PHE A 296 1.59 -14.66 -9.60
CA PHE A 296 0.27 -15.31 -9.61
C PHE A 296 0.05 -16.04 -10.93
N GLN A 297 0.31 -15.36 -12.05
CA GLN A 297 0.13 -15.97 -13.37
C GLN A 297 1.03 -17.20 -13.57
N ALA A 298 2.27 -17.16 -13.04
CA ALA A 298 3.17 -18.29 -13.10
C ALA A 298 2.72 -19.47 -12.20
N LEU A 299 2.18 -19.21 -11.01
CA LEU A 299 1.56 -20.25 -10.16
C LEU A 299 0.35 -20.88 -10.84
N LEU A 300 -0.51 -20.06 -11.46
CA LEU A 300 -1.67 -20.54 -12.22
C LEU A 300 -1.26 -21.44 -13.40
N ALA A 301 -0.21 -21.06 -14.12
CA ALA A 301 0.35 -21.89 -15.20
C ALA A 301 0.90 -23.24 -14.68
N ALA A 302 1.37 -23.27 -13.42
CA ALA A 302 1.80 -24.48 -12.74
C ALA A 302 0.66 -25.29 -12.08
N GLY A 303 -0.60 -24.88 -12.29
CA GLY A 303 -1.78 -25.57 -11.75
C GLY A 303 -2.14 -25.24 -10.31
N VAL A 304 -1.53 -24.22 -9.71
CA VAL A 304 -1.79 -23.76 -8.35
C VAL A 304 -2.71 -22.53 -8.39
N ALA A 305 -3.85 -22.57 -7.70
CA ALA A 305 -4.71 -21.42 -7.51
C ALA A 305 -4.07 -20.43 -6.51
N VAL A 306 -4.44 -19.16 -6.60
CA VAL A 306 -4.01 -18.14 -5.64
C VAL A 306 -5.25 -17.48 -5.04
N PHE A 307 -5.32 -17.43 -3.71
CA PHE A 307 -6.31 -16.66 -2.98
C PHE A 307 -5.60 -15.53 -2.22
N ALA A 308 -5.96 -14.31 -2.53
CA ALA A 308 -5.37 -13.10 -1.97
C ALA A 308 -6.41 -12.35 -1.11
N PRO A 309 -6.50 -12.68 0.21
CA PRO A 309 -7.47 -12.06 1.11
C PRO A 309 -7.04 -10.67 1.55
N ASN A 310 -8.02 -9.81 1.78
CA ASN A 310 -7.88 -8.57 2.54
C ASN A 310 -8.30 -8.84 3.99
N VAL A 311 -7.32 -9.11 4.84
CA VAL A 311 -7.54 -9.28 6.29
C VAL A 311 -7.84 -7.94 6.93
N ARG A 312 -8.42 -7.93 8.15
CA ARG A 312 -8.58 -6.68 8.90
C ARG A 312 -7.26 -5.93 8.99
N GLY A 313 -7.30 -4.60 8.95
CA GLY A 313 -6.11 -3.75 8.82
C GLY A 313 -5.82 -3.32 7.38
N SER A 314 -6.42 -3.97 6.37
CA SER A 314 -6.28 -3.57 4.96
C SER A 314 -6.92 -2.21 4.69
N GLY A 315 -6.35 -1.44 3.77
CA GLY A 315 -6.94 -0.20 3.24
C GLY A 315 -8.10 -0.46 2.27
N GLY A 316 -8.77 0.61 1.85
CA GLY A 316 -9.86 0.55 0.87
C GLY A 316 -11.22 0.17 1.44
N TYR A 317 -11.32 0.01 2.76
CA TYR A 317 -12.54 -0.38 3.47
C TYR A 317 -12.91 0.60 4.59
N GLY A 318 -12.35 1.81 4.56
CA GLY A 318 -12.52 2.81 5.59
C GLY A 318 -11.52 2.69 6.74
N ARG A 319 -11.49 3.73 7.59
CA ARG A 319 -10.53 3.86 8.70
C ARG A 319 -10.78 2.82 9.80
N GLU A 320 -12.05 2.52 10.11
CA GLU A 320 -12.39 1.53 11.14
C GLU A 320 -11.85 0.15 10.79
N PHE A 321 -11.98 -0.26 9.54
CA PHE A 321 -11.41 -1.53 9.07
C PHE A 321 -9.88 -1.49 9.04
N ALA A 322 -9.29 -0.38 8.56
CA ALA A 322 -7.84 -0.19 8.47
C ALA A 322 -7.16 -0.17 9.86
N SER A 323 -7.87 0.23 10.92
CA SER A 323 -7.37 0.22 12.30
C SER A 323 -7.79 -1.01 13.11
N ALA A 324 -8.55 -1.93 12.51
CA ALA A 324 -9.11 -3.09 13.22
C ALA A 324 -8.07 -4.13 13.66
N ASP A 325 -6.82 -3.99 13.23
CA ASP A 325 -5.70 -4.85 13.57
C ASP A 325 -4.62 -4.16 14.43
N ASP A 326 -4.85 -2.96 14.92
CA ASP A 326 -3.84 -2.21 15.66
C ASP A 326 -3.53 -2.87 17.02
N HIS A 327 -2.24 -2.90 17.37
CA HIS A 327 -1.71 -3.37 18.66
C HIS A 327 -2.15 -4.82 18.98
N GLU A 328 -2.81 -5.08 20.11
CA GLU A 328 -3.26 -6.42 20.55
C GLU A 328 -4.26 -7.04 19.56
N ARG A 329 -5.01 -6.23 18.81
CA ARG A 329 -5.94 -6.72 17.80
C ARG A 329 -5.25 -7.42 16.63
N ARG A 330 -3.92 -7.30 16.53
CA ARG A 330 -3.09 -8.04 15.58
C ARG A 330 -3.24 -9.56 15.72
N PHE A 331 -3.45 -10.06 16.92
CA PHE A 331 -3.74 -11.48 17.12
C PHE A 331 -5.01 -11.93 16.40
N VAL A 332 -6.01 -11.04 16.31
CA VAL A 332 -7.25 -11.35 15.59
C VAL A 332 -7.02 -11.30 14.08
N ALA A 333 -6.17 -10.37 13.57
CA ALA A 333 -5.78 -10.35 12.16
C ALA A 333 -5.07 -11.64 11.72
N ILE A 334 -4.27 -12.26 12.60
CA ILE A 334 -3.67 -13.57 12.32
C ILE A 334 -4.75 -14.65 12.21
N THR A 335 -5.85 -14.58 12.98
CA THR A 335 -6.96 -15.54 12.84
C THR A 335 -7.77 -15.36 11.57
N ASP A 336 -7.75 -14.16 10.95
CA ASP A 336 -8.38 -13.95 9.63
C ASP A 336 -7.73 -14.81 8.54
N VAL A 337 -6.42 -15.13 8.68
CA VAL A 337 -5.73 -16.05 7.77
C VAL A 337 -6.32 -17.45 7.86
N ARG A 338 -6.64 -17.94 9.08
CA ARG A 338 -7.36 -19.20 9.28
C ARG A 338 -8.76 -19.14 8.68
N ALA A 339 -9.49 -18.06 8.89
CA ALA A 339 -10.81 -17.88 8.32
C ALA A 339 -10.81 -17.95 6.78
N ALA A 340 -9.74 -17.44 6.14
CA ALA A 340 -9.56 -17.57 4.69
C ALA A 340 -9.36 -19.04 4.26
N VAL A 341 -8.59 -19.83 5.01
CA VAL A 341 -8.44 -21.28 4.78
C VAL A 341 -9.77 -22.01 4.97
N ASP A 342 -10.50 -21.72 6.05
CA ASP A 342 -11.78 -22.33 6.36
C ASP A 342 -12.83 -22.03 5.26
N PHE A 343 -12.85 -20.81 4.75
CA PHE A 343 -13.68 -20.41 3.61
C PHE A 343 -13.36 -21.25 2.37
N LEU A 344 -12.08 -21.33 1.98
CA LEU A 344 -11.64 -22.03 0.79
C LEU A 344 -11.96 -23.54 0.84
N THR A 345 -11.74 -24.16 2.00
CA THR A 345 -11.95 -25.60 2.18
C THR A 345 -13.43 -25.95 2.29
N SER A 346 -14.20 -25.20 3.08
CA SER A 346 -15.64 -25.43 3.25
C SER A 346 -16.43 -25.19 1.96
N SER A 347 -15.96 -24.25 1.12
CA SER A 347 -16.56 -23.97 -0.20
C SER A 347 -16.10 -24.95 -1.30
N GLY A 348 -15.21 -25.90 -1.00
CA GLY A 348 -14.65 -26.84 -1.98
C GLY A 348 -13.79 -26.20 -3.06
N LEU A 349 -13.22 -25.02 -2.77
CA LEU A 349 -12.36 -24.27 -3.70
C LEU A 349 -10.89 -24.71 -3.59
N ALA A 350 -10.43 -25.05 -2.39
CA ALA A 350 -9.09 -25.54 -2.13
C ALA A 350 -9.09 -26.96 -1.55
N ASP A 351 -8.09 -27.75 -1.91
CA ASP A 351 -7.80 -29.04 -1.29
C ASP A 351 -7.13 -28.79 0.07
N PRO A 352 -7.74 -29.22 1.19
CA PRO A 352 -7.21 -28.93 2.53
C PRO A 352 -5.82 -29.51 2.79
N ALA A 353 -5.41 -30.56 2.06
CA ALA A 353 -4.06 -31.13 2.15
C ALA A 353 -3.01 -30.38 1.32
N ARG A 354 -3.43 -29.45 0.46
CA ARG A 354 -2.57 -28.75 -0.51
C ARG A 354 -2.78 -27.25 -0.47
N ILE A 355 -2.72 -26.68 0.74
CA ILE A 355 -2.76 -25.23 0.96
C ILE A 355 -1.38 -24.76 1.38
N GLY A 356 -0.88 -23.75 0.69
CA GLY A 356 0.32 -23.00 1.08
C GLY A 356 -0.01 -21.59 1.51
N VAL A 357 0.93 -20.93 2.19
CA VAL A 357 0.83 -19.54 2.59
C VAL A 357 2.07 -18.77 2.20
N SER A 358 1.88 -17.59 1.64
CA SER A 358 2.95 -16.68 1.24
C SER A 358 2.51 -15.24 1.45
N GLY A 359 3.48 -14.37 1.62
CA GLY A 359 3.22 -12.94 1.67
C GLY A 359 4.51 -12.16 1.70
N ARG A 360 4.38 -10.84 1.54
CA ARG A 360 5.53 -9.94 1.49
C ARG A 360 5.44 -8.89 2.59
N SER A 361 6.59 -8.56 3.21
CA SER A 361 6.68 -7.53 4.25
C SER A 361 5.74 -7.86 5.42
N TYR A 362 4.75 -7.05 5.72
CA TYR A 362 3.71 -7.41 6.68
C TYR A 362 3.02 -8.76 6.35
N GLY A 363 2.79 -9.05 5.07
CA GLY A 363 2.28 -10.36 4.65
C GLY A 363 3.26 -11.50 4.90
N GLY A 364 4.57 -11.24 4.84
CA GLY A 364 5.62 -12.18 5.25
C GLY A 364 5.57 -12.45 6.75
N TYR A 365 5.42 -11.39 7.56
CA TYR A 365 5.13 -11.53 9.00
C TYR A 365 3.90 -12.39 9.27
N LEU A 366 2.76 -12.10 8.61
CA LEU A 366 1.54 -12.91 8.75
C LEU A 366 1.76 -14.36 8.32
N THR A 367 2.58 -14.60 7.30
CA THR A 367 2.98 -15.94 6.85
C THR A 367 3.69 -16.70 7.97
N LEU A 368 4.74 -16.11 8.56
CA LEU A 368 5.47 -16.72 9.69
C LEU A 368 4.57 -16.93 10.90
N ALA A 369 3.74 -15.94 11.25
CA ALA A 369 2.80 -16.01 12.36
C ALA A 369 1.73 -17.10 12.15
N ALA A 370 1.20 -17.24 10.93
CA ALA A 370 0.22 -18.27 10.61
C ALA A 370 0.83 -19.68 10.63
N LEU A 371 2.03 -19.86 10.10
CA LEU A 371 2.76 -21.13 10.16
C LEU A 371 3.06 -21.57 11.59
N ALA A 372 3.39 -20.63 12.48
CA ALA A 372 3.63 -20.92 13.88
C ALA A 372 2.35 -21.17 14.68
N ARG A 373 1.26 -20.44 14.40
CA ARG A 373 0.00 -20.58 15.14
C ARG A 373 -0.88 -21.74 14.69
N PHE A 374 -0.87 -22.02 13.40
CA PHE A 374 -1.73 -23.02 12.73
C PHE A 374 -0.89 -23.99 11.91
N PRO A 375 0.07 -24.72 12.55
CA PRO A 375 1.02 -25.57 11.83
C PRO A 375 0.35 -26.68 11.00
N GLU A 376 -0.89 -27.06 11.35
CA GLU A 376 -1.67 -28.08 10.67
C GLU A 376 -2.35 -27.63 9.37
N LEU A 377 -2.42 -26.32 9.12
CA LEU A 377 -3.19 -25.78 7.98
C LEU A 377 -2.39 -25.72 6.69
N PHE A 378 -1.06 -25.70 6.76
CA PHE A 378 -0.25 -25.37 5.60
C PHE A 378 0.74 -26.48 5.24
N ALA A 379 0.76 -26.87 3.98
CA ALA A 379 1.70 -27.83 3.41
C ALA A 379 3.05 -27.16 3.01
N VAL A 380 3.07 -25.83 2.81
CA VAL A 380 4.26 -25.07 2.41
C VAL A 380 4.12 -23.61 2.79
N GLY A 381 5.25 -22.96 3.12
CA GLY A 381 5.37 -21.53 3.34
C GLY A 381 6.37 -20.86 2.41
N VAL A 382 6.10 -19.59 2.07
CA VAL A 382 7.07 -18.69 1.42
C VAL A 382 7.00 -17.34 2.10
N ASP A 383 8.02 -17.00 2.86
CA ASP A 383 8.18 -15.69 3.49
C ASP A 383 9.01 -14.78 2.61
N VAL A 384 8.47 -13.63 2.21
CA VAL A 384 9.18 -12.62 1.42
C VAL A 384 9.38 -11.37 2.28
N CYS A 385 10.60 -11.15 2.73
CA CYS A 385 11.03 -10.04 3.59
C CYS A 385 10.06 -9.74 4.76
N GLY A 386 9.62 -10.80 5.46
CA GLY A 386 8.76 -10.67 6.64
C GLY A 386 9.56 -10.36 7.91
N MET A 387 8.87 -9.77 8.88
CA MET A 387 9.42 -9.54 10.22
C MET A 387 9.26 -10.81 11.06
N SER A 388 10.36 -11.29 11.62
CA SER A 388 10.37 -12.47 12.50
C SER A 388 10.42 -12.10 13.98
N ASP A 389 11.04 -10.95 14.32
CA ASP A 389 11.12 -10.41 15.68
C ASP A 389 10.98 -8.89 15.68
N PHE A 390 9.93 -8.37 16.30
CA PHE A 390 9.73 -6.93 16.41
C PHE A 390 10.84 -6.21 17.19
N ALA A 391 11.54 -6.87 18.11
CA ALA A 391 12.64 -6.26 18.83
C ALA A 391 13.81 -5.93 17.90
N THR A 392 14.22 -6.88 17.05
CA THR A 392 15.29 -6.67 16.06
C THR A 392 14.81 -5.77 14.91
N PHE A 393 13.55 -5.88 14.50
CA PHE A 393 12.97 -4.98 13.53
C PHE A 393 13.10 -3.51 13.96
N TYR A 394 12.63 -3.15 15.17
CA TYR A 394 12.73 -1.77 15.68
C TYR A 394 14.17 -1.31 15.89
N ALA A 395 15.08 -2.22 16.23
CA ALA A 395 16.48 -1.89 16.47
C ALA A 395 17.27 -1.60 15.19
N HIS A 396 16.85 -2.14 14.04
CA HIS A 396 17.64 -2.12 12.81
C HIS A 396 16.95 -1.48 11.60
N THR A 397 15.63 -1.23 11.65
CA THR A 397 14.93 -0.52 10.57
C THR A 397 15.29 0.96 10.56
N GLU A 398 14.98 1.63 9.46
CA GLU A 398 15.12 3.09 9.37
C GLU A 398 14.30 3.81 10.47
N PRO A 399 14.85 4.81 11.16
CA PRO A 399 14.17 5.48 12.29
C PRO A 399 12.77 6.00 11.96
N TRP A 400 12.56 6.48 10.73
CA TRP A 400 11.24 6.97 10.29
C TRP A 400 10.24 5.84 10.02
N ILE A 401 10.71 4.64 9.69
CA ILE A 401 9.88 3.43 9.58
C ILE A 401 9.50 2.95 10.98
N ALA A 402 10.47 2.89 11.91
CA ALA A 402 10.21 2.56 13.30
C ALA A 402 9.14 3.47 13.90
N GLU A 403 9.26 4.79 13.74
CA GLU A 403 8.26 5.76 14.20
C GLU A 403 6.87 5.50 13.59
N ALA A 404 6.80 5.27 12.28
CA ALA A 404 5.53 4.98 11.59
C ALA A 404 4.90 3.65 12.05
N ALA A 405 5.72 2.67 12.42
CA ALA A 405 5.28 1.33 12.82
C ALA A 405 4.62 1.32 14.21
N THR A 406 4.97 2.27 15.09
CA THR A 406 4.46 2.31 16.49
C THR A 406 2.94 2.39 16.54
N SER A 407 2.31 3.11 15.62
CA SER A 407 0.84 3.23 15.56
C SER A 407 0.12 1.92 15.22
N LYS A 408 0.84 0.97 14.65
CA LYS A 408 0.30 -0.32 14.19
C LYS A 408 0.68 -1.50 15.09
N TYR A 409 1.95 -1.56 15.49
CA TYR A 409 2.46 -2.72 16.21
C TYR A 409 2.60 -2.47 17.71
N GLY A 410 2.78 -1.20 18.12
CA GLY A 410 3.05 -0.79 19.50
C GLY A 410 4.43 -0.15 19.66
N ASP A 411 4.63 0.50 20.79
CA ASP A 411 5.89 1.17 21.15
C ASP A 411 6.91 0.13 21.64
N PRO A 412 8.15 0.11 21.11
CA PRO A 412 9.16 -0.91 21.46
C PRO A 412 9.56 -0.92 22.95
N HIS A 413 9.33 0.15 23.68
CA HIS A 413 9.63 0.24 25.11
C HIS A 413 8.37 0.01 25.98
N ALA A 414 7.26 0.65 25.65
CA ALA A 414 6.02 0.54 26.41
C ALA A 414 5.33 -0.81 26.21
N ASP A 415 5.36 -1.35 24.98
CA ASP A 415 4.62 -2.54 24.56
C ASP A 415 5.54 -3.76 24.31
N ALA A 416 6.74 -3.79 24.92
CA ALA A 416 7.75 -4.82 24.66
C ALA A 416 7.22 -6.27 24.86
N THR A 417 6.32 -6.48 25.83
CA THR A 417 5.69 -7.80 26.04
C THR A 417 4.79 -8.18 24.88
N LEU A 418 3.92 -7.28 24.43
CA LEU A 418 3.06 -7.48 23.28
C LEU A 418 3.88 -7.79 22.02
N LEU A 419 4.90 -6.99 21.74
CA LEU A 419 5.77 -7.15 20.59
C LEU A 419 6.47 -8.50 20.60
N ARG A 420 6.95 -8.96 21.77
CA ARG A 420 7.52 -10.28 21.93
C ARG A 420 6.50 -11.39 21.63
N GLU A 421 5.27 -11.29 22.13
CA GLU A 421 4.20 -12.27 21.90
C GLU A 421 3.75 -12.31 20.44
N LEU A 422 3.83 -11.19 19.73
CA LEU A 422 3.55 -11.07 18.30
C LEU A 422 4.69 -11.61 17.43
N SER A 423 5.91 -11.72 17.93
CA SER A 423 7.10 -12.10 17.17
C SER A 423 7.15 -13.61 16.89
N PRO A 424 7.05 -14.06 15.62
CA PRO A 424 7.03 -15.47 15.26
C PRO A 424 8.28 -16.26 15.66
N ILE A 425 9.42 -15.62 15.78
CA ILE A 425 10.70 -16.25 16.15
C ILE A 425 10.61 -17.01 17.46
N HIS A 426 9.82 -16.51 18.42
CA HIS A 426 9.64 -17.14 19.72
C HIS A 426 8.73 -18.38 19.69
N GLN A 427 8.15 -18.68 18.53
CA GLN A 427 7.32 -19.86 18.27
C GLN A 427 7.84 -20.61 17.03
N ALA A 428 9.09 -20.39 16.63
CA ALA A 428 9.70 -21.03 15.47
C ALA A 428 9.70 -22.56 15.59
N ASP A 429 9.69 -23.10 16.82
CA ASP A 429 9.55 -24.54 17.11
C ASP A 429 8.24 -25.14 16.62
N ARG A 430 7.24 -24.39 16.38
CA ARG A 430 5.94 -24.84 15.87
C ARG A 430 5.81 -24.79 14.35
N ILE A 431 6.74 -24.15 13.64
CA ILE A 431 6.74 -24.10 12.17
C ILE A 431 7.22 -25.46 11.65
N VAL A 432 6.30 -26.31 11.21
CA VAL A 432 6.59 -27.66 10.68
C VAL A 432 6.58 -27.74 9.15
N ALA A 433 5.82 -26.84 8.49
CA ALA A 433 5.77 -26.80 7.04
C ALA A 433 7.13 -26.38 6.46
N PRO A 434 7.55 -26.96 5.31
CA PRO A 434 8.70 -26.48 4.57
C PRO A 434 8.58 -24.99 4.26
N LEU A 435 9.58 -24.20 4.63
CA LEU A 435 9.60 -22.73 4.48
C LEU A 435 10.72 -22.31 3.53
N LEU A 436 10.37 -21.46 2.54
CA LEU A 436 11.33 -20.67 1.75
C LEU A 436 11.32 -19.25 2.29
N VAL A 437 12.48 -18.73 2.69
CA VAL A 437 12.69 -17.34 3.08
C VAL A 437 13.37 -16.61 1.95
N VAL A 438 12.81 -15.48 1.52
CA VAL A 438 13.33 -14.65 0.43
C VAL A 438 13.60 -13.25 0.95
N HIS A 439 14.79 -12.68 0.69
CA HIS A 439 15.14 -11.35 1.19
C HIS A 439 16.08 -10.60 0.26
N GLY A 440 16.03 -9.26 0.30
CA GLY A 440 16.99 -8.37 -0.34
C GLY A 440 18.12 -7.98 0.62
N GLY A 441 19.37 -8.05 0.19
CA GLY A 441 20.53 -7.76 1.04
C GLY A 441 20.64 -6.31 1.48
N ASN A 442 20.03 -5.37 0.73
CA ASN A 442 20.01 -3.93 1.02
C ASN A 442 18.63 -3.45 1.53
N ASP A 443 17.85 -4.34 2.12
CA ASP A 443 16.55 -3.98 2.67
C ASP A 443 16.70 -3.15 3.94
N THR A 444 16.30 -1.88 3.86
CA THR A 444 16.30 -0.93 5.00
C THR A 444 14.93 -0.80 5.65
N ASN A 445 13.88 -1.36 5.04
CA ASN A 445 12.52 -1.36 5.59
C ASN A 445 12.33 -2.50 6.58
N VAL A 446 12.63 -3.73 6.13
CA VAL A 446 12.69 -4.92 6.97
C VAL A 446 14.12 -5.42 6.94
N PRO A 447 14.89 -5.23 8.00
CA PRO A 447 16.33 -5.53 8.00
C PRO A 447 16.62 -7.01 7.72
N LEU A 448 17.73 -7.27 7.02
CA LEU A 448 18.14 -8.63 6.64
C LEU A 448 18.22 -9.61 7.83
N VAL A 449 18.51 -9.10 9.02
CA VAL A 449 18.56 -9.91 10.25
C VAL A 449 17.24 -10.66 10.50
N GLU A 450 16.09 -10.13 10.05
CA GLU A 450 14.80 -10.77 10.21
C GLU A 450 14.72 -12.11 9.46
N ALA A 451 15.31 -12.18 8.27
CA ALA A 451 15.41 -13.43 7.51
C ALA A 451 16.47 -14.37 8.07
N GLU A 452 17.65 -13.83 8.43
CA GLU A 452 18.77 -14.65 8.92
C GLU A 452 18.42 -15.36 10.22
N GLN A 453 17.82 -14.69 11.19
CA GLN A 453 17.48 -15.25 12.49
C GLN A 453 16.39 -16.33 12.41
N ILE A 454 15.36 -16.18 11.56
CA ILE A 454 14.35 -17.23 11.41
C ILE A 454 14.89 -18.46 10.69
N VAL A 455 15.76 -18.27 9.68
CA VAL A 455 16.45 -19.37 9.00
C VAL A 455 17.35 -20.13 9.97
N GLU A 456 18.11 -19.42 10.80
CA GLU A 456 19.00 -20.06 11.78
C GLU A 456 18.21 -20.81 12.86
N ALA A 457 17.15 -20.19 13.44
CA ALA A 457 16.29 -20.83 14.41
C ALA A 457 15.66 -22.14 13.89
N LEU A 458 15.31 -22.19 12.62
CA LEU A 458 14.79 -23.41 11.99
C LEU A 458 15.89 -24.46 11.78
N ARG A 459 17.10 -24.06 11.39
CA ARG A 459 18.25 -24.96 11.20
C ARG A 459 18.71 -25.59 12.52
N GLU A 460 18.76 -24.82 13.60
CA GLU A 460 19.10 -25.31 14.94
C GLU A 460 18.19 -26.45 15.41
N ARG A 461 16.95 -26.49 14.89
CA ARG A 461 15.99 -27.57 15.16
C ARG A 461 16.08 -28.75 14.18
N GLY A 462 17.05 -28.72 13.28
CA GLY A 462 17.22 -29.75 12.25
C GLY A 462 16.29 -29.62 11.06
N ALA A 463 15.54 -28.50 10.90
CA ALA A 463 14.80 -28.21 9.68
C ALA A 463 15.74 -27.72 8.57
N SER A 464 15.30 -27.84 7.32
CA SER A 464 16.05 -27.41 6.15
C SER A 464 15.26 -26.32 5.38
N PRO A 465 15.21 -25.08 5.92
CA PRO A 465 14.53 -24.00 5.21
C PRO A 465 15.28 -23.66 3.92
N GLY A 466 14.53 -23.34 2.86
CA GLY A 466 15.09 -22.67 1.69
C GLY A 466 15.46 -21.24 2.05
N TYR A 467 16.56 -20.73 1.49
CA TYR A 467 16.96 -19.34 1.69
C TYR A 467 17.42 -18.74 0.36
N LEU A 468 16.69 -17.74 -0.13
CA LEU A 468 16.96 -17.04 -1.38
C LEU A 468 17.28 -15.57 -1.07
N LEU A 469 18.58 -15.25 -1.06
CA LEU A 469 19.07 -13.89 -0.85
C LEU A 469 19.42 -13.24 -2.18
N PHE A 470 18.93 -11.99 -2.37
CA PHE A 470 19.32 -11.10 -3.46
C PHE A 470 20.22 -9.99 -2.91
N PRO A 471 21.56 -10.12 -2.99
CA PRO A 471 22.50 -9.24 -2.29
C PRO A 471 22.43 -7.77 -2.75
N ASP A 472 22.01 -7.52 -3.96
CA ASP A 472 21.93 -6.22 -4.63
C ASP A 472 20.53 -5.59 -4.64
N GLU A 473 19.53 -6.29 -4.10
CA GLU A 473 18.15 -5.79 -3.99
C GLU A 473 17.85 -5.23 -2.60
N GLY A 474 16.87 -4.33 -2.56
CA GLY A 474 16.30 -3.80 -1.32
C GLY A 474 14.98 -4.50 -0.94
N HIS A 475 14.04 -3.71 -0.37
CA HIS A 475 12.71 -4.21 0.05
C HIS A 475 11.87 -4.75 -1.11
N GLU A 476 12.17 -4.38 -2.33
CA GLU A 476 11.56 -4.87 -3.58
C GLU A 476 12.61 -5.45 -4.50
N VAL A 477 12.31 -6.63 -5.07
CA VAL A 477 13.12 -7.21 -6.13
C VAL A 477 12.80 -6.46 -7.44
N ARG A 478 13.68 -5.54 -7.83
CA ARG A 478 13.47 -4.63 -8.98
C ARG A 478 14.20 -5.06 -10.23
N GLY A 479 15.36 -5.66 -10.08
CA GLY A 479 16.16 -6.14 -11.20
C GLY A 479 15.39 -7.18 -12.02
N THR A 480 15.37 -7.02 -13.35
CA THR A 480 14.60 -7.90 -14.24
C THR A 480 15.04 -9.37 -14.11
N GLU A 481 16.35 -9.61 -14.04
CA GLU A 481 16.90 -10.95 -13.86
C GLU A 481 16.55 -11.54 -12.49
N ASN A 482 16.70 -10.74 -11.42
CA ASN A 482 16.34 -11.14 -10.07
C ASN A 482 14.85 -11.45 -9.93
N ARG A 483 13.97 -10.66 -10.59
CA ARG A 483 12.53 -10.96 -10.62
C ARG A 483 12.23 -12.29 -11.32
N ALA A 484 12.91 -12.58 -12.41
CA ALA A 484 12.75 -13.86 -13.11
C ALA A 484 13.22 -15.04 -12.24
N VAL A 485 14.35 -14.88 -11.53
CA VAL A 485 14.85 -15.87 -10.55
C VAL A 485 13.84 -16.04 -9.42
N PHE A 486 13.34 -14.94 -8.81
CA PHE A 486 12.35 -14.96 -7.76
C PHE A 486 11.11 -15.77 -8.15
N VAL A 487 10.49 -15.42 -9.27
CA VAL A 487 9.29 -16.12 -9.74
C VAL A 487 9.57 -17.61 -9.97
N ARG A 488 10.66 -17.95 -10.65
CA ARG A 488 11.02 -19.34 -10.94
C ARG A 488 11.22 -20.16 -9.67
N GLU A 489 12.00 -19.65 -8.72
CA GLU A 489 12.35 -20.37 -7.48
C GLU A 489 11.12 -20.55 -6.58
N VAL A 490 10.27 -19.50 -6.45
CA VAL A 490 9.02 -19.60 -5.69
C VAL A 490 8.05 -20.61 -6.32
N VAL A 491 7.84 -20.55 -7.64
CA VAL A 491 6.97 -21.49 -8.35
C VAL A 491 7.50 -22.92 -8.20
N SER A 492 8.80 -23.14 -8.39
CA SER A 492 9.42 -24.46 -8.21
C SER A 492 9.25 -24.99 -6.78
N TRP A 493 9.49 -24.13 -5.77
CA TRP A 493 9.33 -24.49 -4.37
C TRP A 493 7.91 -24.90 -4.01
N VAL A 494 6.93 -24.15 -4.49
CA VAL A 494 5.51 -24.37 -4.24
C VAL A 494 5.02 -25.60 -4.98
N SER A 495 5.33 -25.72 -6.29
CA SER A 495 4.84 -26.81 -7.13
C SER A 495 5.33 -28.18 -6.66
N ALA A 496 6.59 -28.29 -6.27
CA ALA A 496 7.16 -29.52 -5.74
C ALA A 496 6.43 -30.05 -4.48
N ARG A 497 5.66 -29.19 -3.79
CA ARG A 497 4.97 -29.55 -2.53
C ARG A 497 3.45 -29.58 -2.64
N LEU A 498 2.90 -28.86 -3.60
CA LEU A 498 1.44 -28.78 -3.74
C LEU A 498 0.89 -29.54 -4.97
N THR A 499 1.72 -29.75 -6.02
CA THR A 499 1.24 -30.36 -7.27
C THR A 499 1.79 -31.77 -7.52
N GLU A 500 2.96 -32.09 -6.97
CA GLU A 500 3.50 -33.45 -7.07
C GLU A 500 2.71 -34.40 -6.16
N PRO A 501 2.40 -35.64 -6.61
CA PRO A 501 1.81 -36.64 -5.73
C PRO A 501 2.75 -36.88 -4.54
N ALA A 502 2.20 -36.87 -3.32
CA ALA A 502 3.00 -37.29 -2.17
C ALA A 502 3.61 -38.67 -2.49
N GLU A 503 4.94 -38.75 -2.58
CA GLU A 503 5.61 -40.04 -2.66
C GLU A 503 5.10 -40.86 -1.47
N GLN A 504 4.41 -41.95 -1.75
CA GLN A 504 4.02 -42.90 -0.73
C GLN A 504 5.33 -43.45 -0.14
N THR A 505 5.76 -42.84 0.97
CA THR A 505 6.78 -43.46 1.81
C THR A 505 6.22 -44.79 2.32
N ALA A 506 6.67 -45.86 1.68
CA ALA A 506 6.38 -47.25 2.04
C ALA A 506 7.09 -47.61 3.37
#